data_ecbfe97963eff6ed407f7b8638308451
#
_entry.id   ecbfe97963eff6ed407f7b8638308451
#
_cell.length_a   1.000
_cell.length_b   1.000
_cell.length_c   1.000
_cell.angle_alpha   90.00
_cell.angle_beta   90.00
_cell.angle_gamma   90.00
#
_symmetry.space_group_name_H-M   'P 1'
#
loop_
_entity.id
_entity.type
_entity.pdbx_description
1 polymer ?
#
loop_
_entity_poly.entity_id
_entity_poly.type
_entity_poly.pdbx_seq_one_letter_code
_entity_poly.pdbx_strand_id
1 'polypeptide(L)'
;MRKAAENVALSAEQSRAADAGVKAMISLDGRPFLDFVISALADAGFTEICLVIGPEHDLIRNHYDGITTQRVHISYAVQAEPLGTANALLAAEEFAGEDRVLVLNSDNYYPTEALELLHEVPGSALVGFTREGMVNRSNIPAERIAAFALATADAEGNLTELVEKPDEDTVKRLGEGAVISMNCWLCTPAIFAAARAIPMSARGEYEITDAVRRAIADGDPYRLVRADLGVLDMSSRGDIASVVEALRTREVHL
;
A
#
# COMPACT_ATOMS: atom_id res chain seq x y z
N MET A 1 4.19 17.52 -0.22
CA MET A 1 5.24 18.41 0.31
C MET A 1 6.55 17.62 0.39
N ARG A 2 7.48 17.84 -0.53
CA ARG A 2 8.79 17.15 -0.58
C ARG A 2 9.68 17.73 0.53
N LYS A 3 9.76 17.07 1.70
CA LYS A 3 10.78 17.40 2.69
C LYS A 3 12.06 16.71 2.30
N ALA A 4 13.07 17.49 1.89
CA ALA A 4 14.44 17.03 1.80
C ALA A 4 14.93 16.69 3.22
N ALA A 5 15.17 15.40 3.50
CA ALA A 5 16.00 15.01 4.62
C ALA A 5 17.45 15.24 4.19
N GLU A 6 18.09 16.24 4.77
CA GLU A 6 19.49 16.56 4.57
C GLU A 6 20.35 15.45 5.21
N ASN A 7 21.38 14.98 4.46
CA ASN A 7 22.51 14.14 4.90
C ASN A 7 22.41 12.60 4.84
N VAL A 8 21.70 12.01 3.88
CA VAL A 8 21.97 10.62 3.49
C VAL A 8 22.70 10.63 2.15
N ALA A 9 23.92 10.08 2.09
CA ALA A 9 24.66 9.93 0.84
C ALA A 9 23.99 8.85 -0.02
N LEU A 10 23.18 9.26 -0.97
CA LEU A 10 22.55 8.38 -1.94
C LEU A 10 23.50 8.12 -3.12
N SER A 11 23.42 6.92 -3.72
CA SER A 11 24.05 6.67 -5.01
C SER A 11 23.44 7.58 -6.08
N ALA A 12 24.16 7.78 -7.20
CA ALA A 12 23.64 8.57 -8.33
C ALA A 12 22.33 8.00 -8.91
N GLU A 13 22.13 6.70 -8.81
CA GLU A 13 20.93 5.99 -9.25
C GLU A 13 19.76 6.22 -8.30
N GLN A 14 19.99 6.06 -6.99
CA GLN A 14 19.01 6.35 -5.95
C GLN A 14 18.54 7.80 -5.99
N SER A 15 19.49 8.74 -6.23
CA SER A 15 19.16 10.16 -6.37
C SER A 15 18.24 10.40 -7.58
N ARG A 16 18.51 9.79 -8.73
CA ARG A 16 17.67 9.94 -9.93
C ARG A 16 16.25 9.43 -9.70
N ALA A 17 16.09 8.24 -9.13
CA ALA A 17 14.76 7.67 -8.83
C ALA A 17 13.98 8.54 -7.82
N ALA A 18 14.66 9.03 -6.77
CA ALA A 18 14.07 9.91 -5.78
C ALA A 18 13.67 11.28 -6.36
N ASP A 19 14.49 11.84 -7.25
CA ASP A 19 14.24 13.14 -7.92
C ASP A 19 13.10 13.03 -8.96
N ALA A 20 12.97 11.89 -9.63
CA ALA A 20 11.85 11.57 -10.50
C ALA A 20 10.54 11.32 -9.72
N GLY A 21 10.59 11.26 -8.39
CA GLY A 21 9.41 11.02 -7.54
C GLY A 21 8.94 9.56 -7.53
N VAL A 22 9.69 8.64 -8.14
CA VAL A 22 9.36 7.21 -8.24
C VAL A 22 10.11 6.43 -7.17
N LYS A 23 9.68 6.58 -5.91
CA LYS A 23 10.33 5.97 -4.74
C LYS A 23 10.44 4.44 -4.83
N ALA A 24 9.44 3.79 -5.40
CA ALA A 24 9.40 2.35 -5.62
C ALA A 24 10.58 1.84 -6.48
N MET A 25 11.19 2.71 -7.30
CA MET A 25 12.35 2.38 -8.14
C MET A 25 13.69 2.72 -7.50
N ILE A 26 13.72 3.10 -6.23
CA ILE A 26 14.99 3.29 -5.51
C ILE A 26 15.71 1.94 -5.43
N SER A 27 16.98 1.94 -5.88
CA SER A 27 17.80 0.73 -5.91
C SER A 27 18.26 0.34 -4.51
N LEU A 28 18.00 -0.91 -4.12
CA LEU A 28 18.49 -1.58 -2.93
C LEU A 28 19.45 -2.69 -3.38
N ASP A 29 20.75 -2.50 -3.17
CA ASP A 29 21.80 -3.46 -3.57
C ASP A 29 21.69 -3.94 -5.04
N GLY A 30 21.34 -3.00 -5.95
CA GLY A 30 21.27 -3.26 -7.38
C GLY A 30 19.89 -3.71 -7.90
N ARG A 31 18.87 -3.79 -7.04
CA ARG A 31 17.48 -4.08 -7.42
C ARG A 31 16.54 -2.97 -6.97
N PRO A 32 15.51 -2.59 -7.74
CA PRO A 32 14.47 -1.68 -7.29
C PRO A 32 13.73 -2.23 -6.03
N PHE A 33 13.33 -1.33 -5.14
CA PHE A 33 12.48 -1.69 -4.01
C PHE A 33 11.19 -2.40 -4.45
N LEU A 34 10.61 -1.99 -5.58
CA LEU A 34 9.38 -2.59 -6.12
C LEU A 34 9.56 -4.08 -6.47
N ASP A 35 10.77 -4.54 -6.84
CA ASP A 35 11.04 -5.95 -7.08
C ASP A 35 10.81 -6.79 -5.81
N PHE A 36 11.19 -6.28 -4.64
CA PHE A 36 10.93 -6.94 -3.36
C PHE A 36 9.43 -7.00 -3.03
N VAL A 37 8.70 -5.92 -3.33
CA VAL A 37 7.25 -5.87 -3.13
C VAL A 37 6.55 -6.90 -4.02
N ILE A 38 6.90 -6.95 -5.32
CA ILE A 38 6.33 -7.90 -6.28
C ILE A 38 6.69 -9.35 -5.92
N SER A 39 7.94 -9.60 -5.48
CA SER A 39 8.34 -10.94 -5.03
C SER A 39 7.53 -11.40 -3.82
N ALA A 40 7.27 -10.53 -2.84
CA ALA A 40 6.42 -10.86 -1.70
C ALA A 40 4.97 -11.16 -2.10
N LEU A 41 4.45 -10.43 -3.09
CA LEU A 41 3.13 -10.70 -3.69
C LEU A 41 3.11 -12.09 -4.36
N ALA A 42 4.15 -12.41 -5.14
CA ALA A 42 4.29 -13.72 -5.78
C ALA A 42 4.41 -14.86 -4.75
N ASP A 43 5.15 -14.64 -3.66
CA ASP A 43 5.26 -15.59 -2.56
C ASP A 43 3.91 -15.84 -1.87
N ALA A 44 3.09 -14.80 -1.74
CA ALA A 44 1.73 -14.89 -1.23
C ALA A 44 0.70 -15.41 -2.27
N GLY A 45 1.12 -15.75 -3.49
CA GLY A 45 0.25 -16.34 -4.52
C GLY A 45 -0.47 -15.34 -5.43
N PHE A 46 -0.13 -14.04 -5.37
CA PHE A 46 -0.63 -13.04 -6.31
C PHE A 46 0.27 -13.01 -7.55
N THR A 47 -0.23 -13.48 -8.68
CA THR A 47 0.55 -13.64 -9.92
C THR A 47 0.24 -12.62 -11.00
N GLU A 48 -0.95 -12.05 -10.98
CA GLU A 48 -1.34 -10.96 -11.89
C GLU A 48 -1.11 -9.61 -11.20
N ILE A 49 -0.19 -8.82 -11.71
CA ILE A 49 0.24 -7.54 -11.12
C ILE A 49 -0.09 -6.40 -12.08
N CYS A 50 -0.83 -5.40 -11.60
CA CYS A 50 -1.05 -4.15 -12.32
C CYS A 50 -0.31 -3.00 -11.64
N LEU A 51 0.64 -2.41 -12.33
CA LEU A 51 1.33 -1.20 -11.88
C LEU A 51 0.58 0.02 -12.39
N VAL A 52 -0.06 0.76 -11.46
CA VAL A 52 -0.69 2.03 -11.79
C VAL A 52 0.37 3.12 -11.81
N ILE A 53 0.59 3.71 -12.97
CA ILE A 53 1.67 4.66 -13.23
C ILE A 53 1.14 5.97 -13.81
N GLY A 54 1.86 7.08 -13.58
CA GLY A 54 1.62 8.32 -14.31
C GLY A 54 2.15 8.25 -15.75
N PRO A 55 1.68 9.13 -16.64
CA PRO A 55 2.13 9.16 -18.05
C PRO A 55 3.65 9.34 -18.21
N GLU A 56 4.29 9.96 -17.21
CA GLU A 56 5.73 10.28 -17.21
C GLU A 56 6.61 9.18 -16.60
N HIS A 57 6.04 8.07 -16.15
CA HIS A 57 6.78 7.04 -15.39
C HIS A 57 7.42 5.97 -16.32
N ASP A 58 8.15 6.39 -17.34
CA ASP A 58 8.88 5.49 -18.25
C ASP A 58 9.90 4.61 -17.51
N LEU A 59 10.44 5.06 -16.38
CA LEU A 59 11.42 4.32 -15.60
C LEU A 59 10.88 2.94 -15.16
N ILE A 60 9.62 2.88 -14.75
CA ILE A 60 8.96 1.62 -14.32
C ILE A 60 8.78 0.71 -15.54
N ARG A 61 8.23 1.22 -16.62
CA ARG A 61 8.04 0.43 -17.85
C ARG A 61 9.35 -0.12 -18.38
N ASN A 62 10.38 0.73 -18.53
CA ASN A 62 11.68 0.34 -19.06
C ASN A 62 12.33 -0.76 -18.22
N HIS A 63 12.13 -0.77 -16.90
CA HIS A 63 12.66 -1.81 -16.04
C HIS A 63 11.92 -3.15 -16.28
N TYR A 64 10.60 -3.17 -16.14
CA TYR A 64 9.83 -4.42 -16.20
C TYR A 64 9.65 -4.96 -17.63
N ASP A 65 9.63 -4.11 -18.64
CA ASP A 65 9.63 -4.55 -20.05
C ASP A 65 11.00 -5.10 -20.47
N GLY A 66 12.07 -4.75 -19.75
CA GLY A 66 13.44 -5.21 -19.99
C GLY A 66 13.82 -6.52 -19.30
N ILE A 67 12.96 -7.08 -18.44
CA ILE A 67 13.22 -8.33 -17.71
C ILE A 67 12.18 -9.39 -18.07
N THR A 68 12.56 -10.66 -17.86
CA THR A 68 11.63 -11.80 -18.01
C THR A 68 11.21 -12.25 -16.62
N THR A 69 9.93 -12.19 -16.34
CA THR A 69 9.34 -12.71 -15.11
C THR A 69 8.83 -14.14 -15.32
N GLN A 70 8.98 -14.99 -14.31
CA GLN A 70 8.55 -16.40 -14.37
C GLN A 70 7.36 -16.69 -13.45
N ARG A 71 7.18 -15.89 -12.40
CA ARG A 71 6.18 -16.12 -11.37
C ARG A 71 5.02 -15.13 -11.43
N VAL A 72 5.21 -14.00 -12.09
CA VAL A 72 4.21 -12.94 -12.18
C VAL A 72 4.03 -12.47 -13.62
N HIS A 73 2.82 -12.04 -13.95
CA HIS A 73 2.53 -11.28 -15.16
C HIS A 73 2.31 -9.82 -14.78
N ILE A 74 3.11 -8.92 -15.37
CA ILE A 74 3.07 -7.49 -15.06
C ILE A 74 2.37 -6.73 -16.19
N SER A 75 1.36 -5.98 -15.83
CA SER A 75 0.62 -5.07 -16.71
C SER A 75 0.64 -3.65 -16.15
N TYR A 76 0.19 -2.68 -16.94
CA TYR A 76 0.20 -1.27 -16.57
C TYR A 76 -1.16 -0.62 -16.78
N ALA A 77 -1.58 0.17 -15.81
CA ALA A 77 -2.68 1.11 -15.97
C ALA A 77 -2.14 2.54 -15.84
N VAL A 78 -2.65 3.47 -16.63
CA VAL A 78 -2.19 4.86 -16.62
C VAL A 78 -3.18 5.73 -15.85
N GLN A 79 -2.75 6.28 -14.73
CA GLN A 79 -3.43 7.36 -14.05
C GLN A 79 -3.08 8.67 -14.75
N ALA A 80 -4.00 9.19 -15.55
CA ALA A 80 -3.74 10.37 -16.40
C ALA A 80 -3.42 11.65 -15.59
N GLU A 81 -4.07 11.81 -14.44
CA GLU A 81 -3.88 12.92 -13.50
C GLU A 81 -3.75 12.39 -12.08
N PRO A 82 -2.83 12.92 -11.25
CA PRO A 82 -2.58 12.43 -9.89
C PRO A 82 -3.66 12.93 -8.90
N LEU A 83 -4.90 12.50 -9.10
CA LEU A 83 -6.08 12.93 -8.35
C LEU A 83 -6.36 12.09 -7.09
N GLY A 84 -5.41 11.28 -6.63
CA GLY A 84 -5.52 10.51 -5.40
C GLY A 84 -5.63 9.00 -5.62
N THR A 85 -5.70 8.26 -4.51
CA THR A 85 -5.59 6.78 -4.50
C THR A 85 -6.83 6.07 -5.05
N ALA A 86 -8.02 6.60 -4.86
CA ALA A 86 -9.22 6.04 -5.50
C ALA A 86 -9.25 6.32 -7.01
N ASN A 87 -8.70 7.44 -7.47
CA ASN A 87 -8.53 7.72 -8.89
C ASN A 87 -7.51 6.76 -9.54
N ALA A 88 -6.41 6.46 -8.83
CA ALA A 88 -5.45 5.45 -9.27
C ALA A 88 -6.10 4.06 -9.38
N LEU A 89 -6.93 3.68 -8.39
CA LEU A 89 -7.68 2.42 -8.43
C LEU A 89 -8.59 2.33 -9.66
N LEU A 90 -9.32 3.40 -10.00
CA LEU A 90 -10.19 3.44 -11.18
C LEU A 90 -9.43 3.20 -12.49
N ALA A 91 -8.15 3.62 -12.59
CA ALA A 91 -7.34 3.34 -13.76
C ALA A 91 -7.07 1.84 -13.96
N ALA A 92 -7.10 1.04 -12.89
CA ALA A 92 -6.88 -0.40 -12.92
C ALA A 92 -8.17 -1.23 -13.05
N GLU A 93 -9.33 -0.63 -13.30
CA GLU A 93 -10.61 -1.34 -13.34
C GLU A 93 -10.68 -2.39 -14.45
N GLU A 94 -10.15 -2.08 -15.64
CA GLU A 94 -10.09 -3.04 -16.76
C GLU A 94 -9.25 -4.27 -16.40
N PHE A 95 -8.14 -4.06 -15.68
CA PHE A 95 -7.30 -5.14 -15.17
C PHE A 95 -8.05 -6.03 -14.17
N ALA A 96 -8.77 -5.43 -13.22
CA ALA A 96 -9.50 -6.16 -12.19
C ALA A 96 -10.67 -6.98 -12.75
N GLY A 97 -11.39 -6.44 -13.76
CA GLY A 97 -12.56 -7.09 -14.34
C GLY A 97 -13.60 -7.42 -13.26
N GLU A 98 -14.01 -8.68 -13.20
CA GLU A 98 -14.98 -9.20 -12.22
C GLU A 98 -14.30 -9.86 -11.00
N ASP A 99 -12.96 -9.86 -10.95
CA ASP A 99 -12.21 -10.48 -9.87
C ASP A 99 -12.00 -9.51 -8.69
N ARG A 100 -11.67 -10.07 -7.54
CA ARG A 100 -11.20 -9.28 -6.40
C ARG A 100 -9.80 -8.77 -6.67
N VAL A 101 -9.53 -7.55 -6.26
CA VAL A 101 -8.23 -6.89 -6.43
C VAL A 101 -7.59 -6.54 -5.10
N LEU A 102 -6.31 -6.90 -4.94
CA LEU A 102 -5.49 -6.44 -3.83
C LEU A 102 -4.88 -5.08 -4.18
N VAL A 103 -5.15 -4.08 -3.37
CA VAL A 103 -4.67 -2.70 -3.54
C VAL A 103 -3.64 -2.37 -2.49
N LEU A 104 -2.46 -1.95 -2.93
CA LEU A 104 -1.30 -1.66 -2.08
C LEU A 104 -0.63 -0.36 -2.48
N ASN A 105 0.04 0.28 -1.52
CA ASN A 105 0.98 1.36 -1.83
C ASN A 105 2.31 0.77 -2.33
N SER A 106 2.84 1.28 -3.41
CA SER A 106 4.11 0.82 -4.02
C SER A 106 5.36 1.22 -3.23
N ASP A 107 5.25 2.13 -2.28
CA ASP A 107 6.33 2.57 -1.38
C ASP A 107 6.29 1.87 0.00
N ASN A 108 5.44 0.85 0.15
CA ASN A 108 5.39 -0.02 1.31
C ASN A 108 5.75 -1.47 0.95
N TYR A 109 6.54 -2.12 1.80
CA TYR A 109 6.77 -3.56 1.75
C TYR A 109 5.93 -4.24 2.83
N TYR A 110 5.02 -5.09 2.40
CA TYR A 110 4.16 -5.89 3.28
C TYR A 110 4.75 -7.29 3.42
N PRO A 111 4.88 -7.83 4.64
CA PRO A 111 5.34 -9.20 4.82
C PRO A 111 4.36 -10.18 4.17
N THR A 112 4.91 -11.25 3.56
CA THR A 112 4.14 -12.28 2.84
C THR A 112 3.00 -12.83 3.70
N GLU A 113 3.27 -13.04 4.99
CA GLU A 113 2.29 -13.55 5.95
C GLU A 113 1.06 -12.64 6.08
N ALA A 114 1.22 -11.32 5.96
CA ALA A 114 0.09 -10.39 5.98
C ALA A 114 -0.75 -10.47 4.71
N LEU A 115 -0.10 -10.71 3.57
CA LEU A 115 -0.77 -10.85 2.27
C LEU A 115 -1.52 -12.18 2.18
N GLU A 116 -0.94 -13.27 2.69
CA GLU A 116 -1.55 -14.60 2.74
C GLU A 116 -2.88 -14.61 3.54
N LEU A 117 -2.95 -13.84 4.64
CA LEU A 117 -4.17 -13.71 5.43
C LEU A 117 -5.40 -13.27 4.62
N LEU A 118 -5.20 -12.54 3.52
CA LEU A 118 -6.28 -12.04 2.67
C LEU A 118 -6.85 -13.10 1.71
N HIS A 119 -6.09 -14.14 1.38
CA HIS A 119 -6.58 -15.20 0.50
C HIS A 119 -7.78 -15.95 1.08
N GLU A 120 -7.76 -16.16 2.40
CA GLU A 120 -8.76 -16.93 3.13
C GLU A 120 -10.06 -16.15 3.38
N VAL A 121 -10.06 -14.83 3.12
CA VAL A 121 -11.23 -13.99 3.39
C VAL A 121 -12.18 -14.00 2.19
N PRO A 122 -13.44 -14.39 2.38
CA PRO A 122 -14.45 -14.20 1.35
C PRO A 122 -14.87 -12.72 1.29
N GLY A 123 -14.91 -12.13 0.10
CA GLY A 123 -15.32 -10.73 -0.09
C GLY A 123 -14.20 -9.72 0.14
N SER A 124 -14.56 -8.53 0.60
CA SER A 124 -13.64 -7.42 0.83
C SER A 124 -12.98 -7.48 2.20
N ALA A 125 -11.72 -7.05 2.29
CA ALA A 125 -10.96 -7.08 3.55
C ALA A 125 -9.91 -5.95 3.64
N LEU A 126 -9.47 -5.71 4.88
CA LEU A 126 -8.35 -4.83 5.23
C LEU A 126 -7.41 -5.59 6.17
N VAL A 127 -6.11 -5.54 5.93
CA VAL A 127 -5.14 -5.93 6.96
C VAL A 127 -4.95 -4.77 7.92
N GLY A 128 -5.25 -5.02 9.19
CA GLY A 128 -5.03 -4.10 10.30
C GLY A 128 -3.82 -4.53 11.13
N PHE A 129 -2.77 -3.73 11.11
CA PHE A 129 -1.53 -4.02 11.84
C PHE A 129 -1.64 -3.59 13.30
N THR A 130 -1.22 -4.45 14.23
CA THR A 130 -1.20 -4.07 15.64
C THR A 130 -0.16 -2.98 15.89
N ARG A 131 -0.39 -2.12 16.89
CA ARG A 131 0.59 -1.12 17.30
C ARG A 131 1.91 -1.78 17.70
N GLU A 132 1.85 -2.91 18.42
CA GLU A 132 3.02 -3.67 18.85
C GLU A 132 3.81 -4.20 17.66
N GLY A 133 3.15 -4.82 16.68
CA GLY A 133 3.77 -5.30 15.45
C GLY A 133 4.45 -4.18 14.67
N MET A 134 3.77 -3.05 14.51
CA MET A 134 4.33 -1.89 13.82
C MET A 134 5.54 -1.29 14.56
N VAL A 135 5.49 -1.13 15.88
CA VAL A 135 6.61 -0.59 16.65
C VAL A 135 7.83 -1.51 16.63
N ASN A 136 7.62 -2.83 16.74
CA ASN A 136 8.70 -3.79 16.90
C ASN A 136 9.27 -4.33 15.59
N ARG A 137 8.51 -4.27 14.48
CA ARG A 137 8.82 -4.97 13.22
C ARG A 137 8.77 -4.08 11.97
N SER A 138 8.54 -2.76 12.13
CA SER A 138 8.64 -1.81 11.02
C SER A 138 9.89 -0.94 11.14
N ASN A 139 10.20 -0.19 10.09
CA ASN A 139 11.22 0.86 10.13
C ASN A 139 10.64 2.23 10.48
N ILE A 140 9.36 2.28 10.89
CA ILE A 140 8.62 3.52 11.11
C ILE A 140 8.73 3.93 12.57
N PRO A 141 9.24 5.13 12.90
CA PRO A 141 9.25 5.63 14.27
C PRO A 141 7.86 5.67 14.91
N ALA A 142 7.77 5.37 16.20
CA ALA A 142 6.51 5.28 16.93
C ALA A 142 5.64 6.57 16.81
N GLU A 143 6.28 7.73 16.73
CA GLU A 143 5.63 9.04 16.56
C GLU A 143 4.96 9.16 15.19
N ARG A 144 5.54 8.56 14.14
CA ARG A 144 4.93 8.52 12.80
C ARG A 144 3.78 7.53 12.73
N ILE A 145 3.88 6.39 13.45
CA ILE A 145 2.82 5.38 13.50
C ILE A 145 1.50 6.00 14.00
N ALA A 146 1.57 6.91 14.97
CA ALA A 146 0.40 7.60 15.52
C ALA A 146 -0.36 8.48 14.48
N ALA A 147 0.27 8.81 13.36
CA ALA A 147 -0.33 9.63 12.31
C ALA A 147 -1.02 8.82 11.20
N PHE A 148 -0.92 7.48 11.23
CA PHE A 148 -1.61 6.62 10.27
C PHE A 148 -3.09 6.45 10.60
N ALA A 149 -3.86 5.96 9.63
CA ALA A 149 -5.26 5.66 9.84
C ALA A 149 -5.45 4.56 10.89
N LEU A 150 -6.43 4.73 11.75
CA LEU A 150 -6.87 3.71 12.70
C LEU A 150 -8.16 3.05 12.24
N ALA A 151 -8.24 1.74 12.44
CA ALA A 151 -9.39 0.93 12.11
C ALA A 151 -9.87 0.12 13.33
N THR A 152 -11.19 -0.05 13.43
CA THR A 152 -11.83 -0.92 14.42
C THR A 152 -12.82 -1.86 13.75
N ALA A 153 -13.16 -2.97 14.43
CA ALA A 153 -14.12 -3.93 13.95
C ALA A 153 -15.14 -4.27 15.06
N ASP A 154 -16.29 -4.80 14.62
CA ASP A 154 -17.27 -5.41 15.51
C ASP A 154 -16.82 -6.80 16.02
N ALA A 155 -17.67 -7.46 16.80
CA ALA A 155 -17.39 -8.78 17.35
C ALA A 155 -17.30 -9.87 16.26
N GLU A 156 -17.94 -9.65 15.14
CA GLU A 156 -17.94 -10.52 13.96
C GLU A 156 -16.70 -10.29 13.08
N GLY A 157 -15.90 -9.23 13.37
CA GLY A 157 -14.70 -8.85 12.64
C GLY A 157 -14.95 -7.97 11.41
N ASN A 158 -16.13 -7.38 11.28
CA ASN A 158 -16.39 -6.44 10.19
C ASN A 158 -15.87 -5.04 10.56
N LEU A 159 -15.25 -4.37 9.59
CA LEU A 159 -14.74 -3.00 9.76
C LEU A 159 -15.89 -2.04 10.12
N THR A 160 -15.77 -1.38 11.26
CA THR A 160 -16.79 -0.43 11.76
C THR A 160 -16.35 1.01 11.64
N GLU A 161 -15.10 1.30 11.95
CA GLU A 161 -14.56 2.64 11.82
C GLU A 161 -13.20 2.60 11.12
N LEU A 162 -12.96 3.60 10.30
CA LEU A 162 -11.67 3.88 9.66
C LEU A 162 -11.46 5.39 9.69
N VAL A 163 -10.47 5.84 10.45
CA VAL A 163 -10.22 7.26 10.68
C VAL A 163 -8.81 7.64 10.25
N GLU A 164 -8.72 8.47 9.22
CA GLU A 164 -7.46 9.05 8.74
C GLU A 164 -6.95 10.11 9.72
N LYS A 165 -5.66 10.06 10.03
CA LYS A 165 -4.97 11.05 10.88
C LYS A 165 -5.76 11.39 12.13
N PRO A 166 -6.08 10.40 12.98
CA PRO A 166 -6.89 10.59 14.16
C PRO A 166 -6.24 11.60 15.10
N ASP A 167 -7.04 12.48 15.71
CA ASP A 167 -6.60 13.31 16.81
C ASP A 167 -6.50 12.50 18.12
N GLU A 168 -5.92 13.09 19.17
CA GLU A 168 -5.72 12.41 20.45
C GLU A 168 -7.02 11.91 21.09
N ASP A 169 -8.12 12.65 20.95
CA ASP A 169 -9.40 12.25 21.51
C ASP A 169 -9.99 11.07 20.75
N THR A 170 -9.85 11.04 19.44
CA THR A 170 -10.22 9.90 18.61
C THR A 170 -9.37 8.65 18.95
N VAL A 171 -8.06 8.81 19.10
CA VAL A 171 -7.17 7.70 19.52
C VAL A 171 -7.61 7.13 20.87
N LYS A 172 -7.92 7.98 21.85
CA LYS A 172 -8.41 7.55 23.18
C LYS A 172 -9.78 6.85 23.09
N ARG A 173 -10.68 7.38 22.25
CA ARG A 173 -12.02 6.80 22.05
C ARG A 173 -11.97 5.43 21.39
N LEU A 174 -11.15 5.26 20.36
CA LEU A 174 -11.00 3.97 19.66
C LEU A 174 -10.31 2.92 20.54
N GLY A 175 -9.47 3.35 21.48
CA GLY A 175 -8.84 2.51 22.49
C GLY A 175 -7.74 1.58 21.95
N GLU A 176 -7.23 0.70 22.83
CA GLU A 176 -6.12 -0.21 22.51
C GLU A 176 -6.47 -1.29 21.49
N GLY A 177 -7.77 -1.54 21.29
CA GLY A 177 -8.26 -2.50 20.29
C GLY A 177 -8.11 -2.05 18.85
N ALA A 178 -7.93 -0.74 18.61
CA ALA A 178 -7.74 -0.21 17.26
C ALA A 178 -6.42 -0.69 16.65
N VAL A 179 -6.45 -0.94 15.34
CA VAL A 179 -5.29 -1.35 14.53
C VAL A 179 -4.94 -0.26 13.52
N ILE A 180 -3.73 -0.35 12.99
CA ILE A 180 -3.19 0.62 12.03
C ILE A 180 -3.47 0.12 10.61
N SER A 181 -4.08 0.99 9.80
CA SER A 181 -4.23 0.74 8.37
C SER A 181 -3.01 1.26 7.62
N MET A 182 -2.41 0.38 6.83
CA MET A 182 -1.27 0.69 5.94
C MET A 182 -1.65 0.54 4.47
N ASN A 183 -2.94 0.75 4.12
CA ASN A 183 -3.45 0.64 2.75
C ASN A 183 -3.22 -0.74 2.12
N CYS A 184 -3.50 -1.81 2.86
CA CYS A 184 -3.50 -3.18 2.37
C CYS A 184 -4.96 -3.68 2.27
N TRP A 185 -5.55 -3.48 1.08
CA TRP A 185 -6.98 -3.67 0.84
C TRP A 185 -7.23 -4.80 -0.16
N LEU A 186 -8.05 -5.79 0.21
CA LEU A 186 -8.66 -6.70 -0.75
C LEU A 186 -10.07 -6.20 -1.05
N CYS A 187 -10.36 -5.90 -2.30
CA CYS A 187 -11.61 -5.29 -2.71
C CYS A 187 -12.36 -6.18 -3.71
N THR A 188 -13.67 -6.28 -3.57
CA THR A 188 -14.55 -6.79 -4.62
C THR A 188 -14.71 -5.73 -5.73
N PRO A 189 -15.27 -6.08 -6.90
CA PRO A 189 -15.55 -5.10 -7.97
C PRO A 189 -16.46 -3.94 -7.54
N ALA A 190 -17.24 -4.07 -6.44
CA ALA A 190 -18.07 -3.00 -5.90
C ALA A 190 -17.28 -1.73 -5.55
N ILE A 191 -15.98 -1.85 -5.27
CA ILE A 191 -15.11 -0.71 -4.96
C ILE A 191 -15.02 0.30 -6.10
N PHE A 192 -15.09 -0.13 -7.36
CA PHE A 192 -15.02 0.77 -8.51
C PHE A 192 -16.25 1.69 -8.62
N ALA A 193 -17.43 1.15 -8.36
CA ALA A 193 -18.66 1.96 -8.30
C ALA A 193 -18.61 2.95 -7.13
N ALA A 194 -18.15 2.50 -5.97
CA ALA A 194 -17.95 3.34 -4.79
C ALA A 194 -16.92 4.47 -5.06
N ALA A 195 -15.77 4.14 -5.68
CA ALA A 195 -14.72 5.10 -6.01
C ALA A 195 -15.20 6.21 -6.97
N ARG A 196 -16.11 5.91 -7.88
CA ARG A 196 -16.75 6.92 -8.76
C ARG A 196 -17.73 7.82 -8.02
N ALA A 197 -18.31 7.33 -6.93
CA ALA A 197 -19.40 8.01 -6.21
C ALA A 197 -18.92 8.90 -5.06
N ILE A 198 -17.63 8.86 -4.70
CA ILE A 198 -17.10 9.70 -3.64
C ILE A 198 -16.83 11.13 -4.13
N PRO A 199 -17.02 12.16 -3.29
CA PRO A 199 -16.56 13.52 -3.57
C PRO A 199 -15.04 13.61 -3.38
N MET A 200 -14.46 14.65 -3.95
CA MET A 200 -13.08 15.05 -3.67
C MET A 200 -12.94 15.46 -2.20
N SER A 201 -11.89 14.99 -1.53
CA SER A 201 -11.60 15.31 -0.14
C SER A 201 -11.17 16.77 0.03
N ALA A 202 -11.10 17.26 1.27
CA ALA A 202 -10.58 18.59 1.59
C ALA A 202 -9.11 18.80 1.15
N ARG A 203 -8.39 17.73 0.83
CA ARG A 203 -7.03 17.77 0.28
C ARG A 203 -6.99 17.91 -1.25
N GLY A 204 -8.14 17.90 -1.90
CA GLY A 204 -8.23 17.91 -3.36
C GLY A 204 -7.95 16.57 -4.02
N GLU A 205 -8.16 15.47 -3.30
CA GLU A 205 -7.86 14.10 -3.76
C GLU A 205 -9.09 13.18 -3.57
N TYR A 206 -9.21 12.16 -4.42
CA TYR A 206 -10.13 11.06 -4.24
C TYR A 206 -9.43 9.95 -3.45
N GLU A 207 -9.83 9.76 -2.20
CA GLU A 207 -9.17 8.89 -1.25
C GLU A 207 -9.75 7.46 -1.30
N ILE A 208 -8.90 6.44 -1.28
CA ILE A 208 -9.36 5.05 -1.23
C ILE A 208 -10.15 4.76 0.05
N THR A 209 -9.79 5.37 1.17
CA THR A 209 -10.52 5.25 2.44
C THR A 209 -11.95 5.73 2.36
N ASP A 210 -12.22 6.79 1.58
CA ASP A 210 -13.58 7.27 1.34
C ASP A 210 -14.34 6.31 0.41
N ALA A 211 -13.68 5.74 -0.61
CA ALA A 211 -14.27 4.72 -1.46
C ALA A 211 -14.64 3.46 -0.66
N VAL A 212 -13.78 3.01 0.26
CA VAL A 212 -14.06 1.87 1.15
C VAL A 212 -15.26 2.16 2.05
N ARG A 213 -15.32 3.34 2.70
CA ARG A 213 -16.48 3.74 3.50
C ARG A 213 -17.76 3.75 2.67
N ARG A 214 -17.67 4.23 1.43
CA ARG A 214 -18.80 4.25 0.50
C ARG A 214 -19.22 2.83 0.11
N ALA A 215 -18.30 1.93 -0.21
CA ALA A 215 -18.60 0.54 -0.51
C ALA A 215 -19.29 -0.17 0.66
N ILE A 216 -18.83 0.05 1.89
CA ILE A 216 -19.50 -0.47 3.10
C ILE A 216 -20.93 0.06 3.21
N ALA A 217 -21.14 1.35 3.00
CA ALA A 217 -22.47 1.96 3.05
C ALA A 217 -23.42 1.44 1.95
N ASP A 218 -22.87 1.05 0.81
CA ASP A 218 -23.60 0.47 -0.33
C ASP A 218 -23.81 -1.06 -0.19
N GLY A 219 -23.32 -1.68 0.90
CA GLY A 219 -23.60 -3.09 1.23
C GLY A 219 -22.46 -4.08 0.93
N ASP A 220 -21.23 -3.61 0.67
CA ASP A 220 -20.03 -4.44 0.56
C ASP A 220 -19.22 -4.38 1.88
N PRO A 221 -19.45 -5.28 2.84
CA PRO A 221 -18.77 -5.24 4.12
C PRO A 221 -17.29 -5.62 3.98
N TYR A 222 -16.42 -4.90 4.71
CA TYR A 222 -14.99 -5.20 4.78
C TYR A 222 -14.66 -5.96 6.06
N ARG A 223 -13.93 -7.05 5.92
CA ARG A 223 -13.38 -7.80 7.05
C ARG A 223 -12.09 -7.13 7.52
N LEU A 224 -11.97 -6.87 8.83
CA LEU A 224 -10.71 -6.41 9.42
C LEU A 224 -9.90 -7.62 9.89
N VAL A 225 -8.80 -7.90 9.20
CA VAL A 225 -7.88 -8.99 9.53
C VAL A 225 -6.72 -8.44 10.34
N ARG A 226 -6.62 -8.84 11.60
CA ARG A 226 -5.54 -8.37 12.50
C ARG A 226 -4.24 -9.11 12.24
N ALA A 227 -3.14 -8.35 12.10
CA ALA A 227 -1.80 -8.88 11.94
C ALA A 227 -0.84 -8.27 12.96
N ASP A 228 -0.16 -9.10 13.77
CA ASP A 228 0.93 -8.68 14.64
C ASP A 228 2.25 -8.67 13.87
N LEU A 229 2.29 -7.83 12.83
CA LEU A 229 3.36 -7.70 11.86
C LEU A 229 3.71 -6.22 11.66
N GLY A 230 4.84 -5.94 11.00
CA GLY A 230 5.27 -4.60 10.64
C GLY A 230 5.39 -4.42 9.14
N VAL A 231 5.09 -3.24 8.66
CA VAL A 231 5.26 -2.82 7.27
C VAL A 231 6.52 -1.97 7.16
N LEU A 232 7.35 -2.20 6.13
CA LEU A 232 8.45 -1.28 5.84
C LEU A 232 7.96 -0.16 4.94
N ASP A 233 8.31 1.07 5.28
CA ASP A 233 7.88 2.28 4.58
C ASP A 233 9.08 3.00 3.97
N MET A 234 8.99 3.30 2.67
CA MET A 234 9.99 4.04 1.89
C MET A 234 9.53 5.48 1.61
N SER A 235 8.89 6.12 2.57
CA SER A 235 8.29 7.46 2.36
C SER A 235 9.32 8.58 2.25
N SER A 236 10.50 8.41 2.83
CA SER A 236 11.56 9.43 2.83
C SER A 236 12.93 8.84 2.49
N ARG A 237 13.87 9.72 2.10
CA ARG A 237 15.28 9.32 1.88
C ARG A 237 15.92 8.75 3.14
N GLY A 238 15.47 9.17 4.33
CA GLY A 238 15.95 8.66 5.60
C GLY A 238 15.59 7.21 5.87
N ASP A 239 14.55 6.69 5.23
CA ASP A 239 14.06 5.33 5.43
C ASP A 239 14.90 4.29 4.63
N ILE A 240 15.68 4.73 3.62
CA ILE A 240 16.39 3.84 2.69
C ILE A 240 17.33 2.88 3.43
N ALA A 241 18.14 3.39 4.35
CA ALA A 241 19.13 2.56 5.04
C ALA A 241 18.49 1.46 5.90
N SER A 242 17.41 1.78 6.60
CA SER A 242 16.67 0.82 7.43
C SER A 242 15.94 -0.22 6.59
N VAL A 243 15.39 0.18 5.44
CA VAL A 243 14.73 -0.74 4.50
C VAL A 243 15.74 -1.67 3.83
N VAL A 244 16.90 -1.15 3.39
CA VAL A 244 18.02 -1.97 2.86
C VAL A 244 18.42 -3.04 3.88
N GLU A 245 18.66 -2.66 5.13
CA GLU A 245 19.04 -3.61 6.17
C GLU A 245 17.98 -4.67 6.44
N ALA A 246 16.70 -4.27 6.49
CA ALA A 246 15.59 -5.19 6.72
C ALA A 246 15.38 -6.18 5.57
N LEU A 247 15.65 -5.77 4.32
CA LEU A 247 15.46 -6.61 3.14
C LEU A 247 16.72 -7.33 2.66
N ARG A 248 17.87 -7.08 3.27
CA ARG A 248 19.20 -7.59 2.83
C ARG A 248 19.25 -9.11 2.65
N THR A 249 18.49 -9.87 3.45
CA THR A 249 18.47 -11.34 3.40
C THR A 249 17.30 -11.90 2.60
N ARG A 250 16.45 -11.03 2.04
CA ARG A 250 15.31 -11.45 1.24
C ARG A 250 15.75 -11.73 -0.19
N GLU A 251 15.47 -12.94 -0.66
CA GLU A 251 15.64 -13.29 -2.06
C GLU A 251 14.48 -12.72 -2.87
N VAL A 252 14.76 -12.30 -4.10
CA VAL A 252 13.77 -11.72 -5.02
C VAL A 252 13.65 -12.63 -6.23
N HIS A 253 12.44 -13.15 -6.43
CA HIS A 253 12.08 -14.02 -7.54
C HIS A 253 10.80 -13.49 -8.21
N LEU A 254 10.91 -13.01 -9.45
CA LEU A 254 9.80 -12.46 -10.25
C LEU A 254 9.32 -13.42 -11.34
#